data_ee24a7852753cdd160fc549dd8853ff5
#
_entry.id   ee24a7852753cdd160fc549dd8853ff5
#
_cell.length_a   1.000
_cell.length_b   1.000
_cell.length_c   1.000
_cell.angle_alpha   90.00
_cell.angle_beta   90.00
_cell.angle_gamma   90.00
#
_symmetry.space_group_name_H-M   'P 1'
#
loop_
_entity.id
_entity.type
_entity.pdbx_description
1 polymer ?
#
loop_
_entity_poly.entity_id
_entity_poly.type
_entity_poly.pdbx_seq_one_letter_code
_entity_poly.pdbx_strand_id
1 'polypeptide(L)'
;MEEYVYILDYLPEGRADAPMHKRTPVVYGLGEKQFTVLELVPKNNAQISIGDRIYVGKDARKRDKIKKIKGRITYTELTSTAHGELPYVIYDVVKNRESYFIQFFNNAPAISTRYHVLELLPGLGKKMMHDILDERRKQPFTSFKDMVDRIDFLRDPSKLVSKRVELELTDPDQKYRLFTRPPMTKNQR
;
A
#
# COMPACT_ATOMS: atom_id res chain seq x y z
N MET A 1 -0.10 -4.03 12.91
CA MET A 1 1.21 -3.33 12.93
C MET A 1 1.99 -3.80 11.72
N GLU A 2 2.68 -2.88 11.04
CA GLU A 2 3.55 -3.24 9.93
C GLU A 2 4.81 -3.94 10.44
N GLU A 3 5.29 -4.93 9.72
CA GLU A 3 6.57 -5.60 9.98
C GLU A 3 7.65 -5.15 9.02
N TYR A 4 7.27 -4.88 7.78
CA TYR A 4 8.13 -4.36 6.75
C TYR A 4 7.55 -3.09 6.16
N VAL A 5 8.45 -2.22 5.70
CA VAL A 5 8.14 -1.01 4.95
C VAL A 5 8.98 -0.96 3.69
N TYR A 6 8.41 -0.40 2.64
CA TYR A 6 9.13 -0.01 1.43
C TYR A 6 9.42 1.49 1.50
N ILE A 7 10.66 1.86 1.24
CA ILE A 7 11.10 3.24 1.38
C ILE A 7 10.62 4.08 0.21
N LEU A 8 9.96 5.21 0.53
CA LEU A 8 9.47 6.19 -0.44
C LEU A 8 10.44 7.36 -0.61
N ASP A 9 11.09 7.78 0.49
CA ASP A 9 12.06 8.86 0.48
C ASP A 9 12.95 8.83 1.73
N TYR A 10 14.18 9.36 1.61
CA TYR A 10 15.11 9.50 2.72
C TYR A 10 15.76 10.88 2.71
N LEU A 11 15.55 11.62 3.78
CA LEU A 11 16.11 12.96 4.02
C LEU A 11 17.22 12.87 5.07
N PRO A 12 18.48 12.68 4.68
CA PRO A 12 19.60 12.56 5.62
C PRO A 12 19.81 13.85 6.45
N GLU A 13 19.57 15.01 5.86
CA GLU A 13 19.68 16.33 6.51
C GLU A 13 18.38 16.76 7.24
N GLY A 14 17.37 15.88 7.24
CA GLY A 14 16.06 16.20 7.80
C GLY A 14 15.20 17.10 6.91
N ARG A 15 14.06 17.51 7.44
CA ARG A 15 13.06 18.31 6.73
C ARG A 15 13.54 19.76 6.56
N ALA A 16 13.41 20.31 5.35
CA ALA A 16 13.82 21.67 5.03
C ALA A 16 12.99 22.76 5.76
N ASP A 17 11.73 22.45 6.11
CA ASP A 17 10.83 23.32 6.86
C ASP A 17 11.15 23.40 8.37
N ALA A 18 12.00 22.52 8.88
CA ALA A 18 12.45 22.56 10.26
C ALA A 18 13.66 23.52 10.44
N PRO A 19 13.77 24.22 11.59
CA PRO A 19 14.95 25.00 11.92
C PRO A 19 16.22 24.14 11.88
N MET A 20 17.32 24.67 11.36
CA MET A 20 18.57 23.95 11.10
C MET A 20 19.06 23.13 12.29
N HIS A 21 19.02 23.73 13.51
CA HIS A 21 19.45 23.07 14.76
C HIS A 21 18.49 21.96 15.26
N LYS A 22 17.30 21.81 14.67
CA LYS A 22 16.32 20.78 15.00
C LYS A 22 16.17 19.72 13.91
N ARG A 23 16.89 19.85 12.81
CA ARG A 23 16.83 18.88 11.72
C ARG A 23 17.41 17.55 12.16
N THR A 24 16.67 16.50 11.94
CA THR A 24 17.08 15.12 12.19
C THR A 24 16.76 14.28 10.96
N PRO A 25 17.58 13.28 10.62
CA PRO A 25 17.29 12.40 9.48
C PRO A 25 15.90 11.79 9.58
N VAL A 26 15.18 11.78 8.46
CA VAL A 26 13.82 11.27 8.34
C VAL A 26 13.71 10.33 7.16
N VAL A 27 12.97 9.24 7.33
CA VAL A 27 12.64 8.29 6.28
C VAL A 27 11.13 8.19 6.17
N TYR A 28 10.62 8.24 4.96
CA TYR A 28 9.23 7.96 4.65
C TYR A 28 9.10 6.55 4.07
N GLY A 29 8.15 5.78 4.57
CA GLY A 29 7.94 4.41 4.12
C GLY A 29 6.47 4.02 4.03
N LEU A 30 6.18 3.10 3.13
CA LEU A 30 4.88 2.46 2.96
C LEU A 30 4.90 1.07 3.60
N GLY A 31 4.02 0.83 4.56
CA GLY A 31 3.87 -0.48 5.19
C GLY A 31 3.38 -1.54 4.21
N GLU A 32 3.99 -2.70 4.25
CA GLU A 32 3.69 -3.81 3.35
C GLU A 32 2.30 -4.42 3.59
N LYS A 33 1.86 -4.50 4.85
CA LYS A 33 0.66 -5.26 5.23
C LYS A 33 -0.65 -4.49 5.03
N GLN A 34 -0.67 -3.22 5.42
CA GLN A 34 -1.88 -2.38 5.44
C GLN A 34 -1.68 -1.05 4.72
N PHE A 35 -0.62 -0.95 3.92
CA PHE A 35 -0.27 0.27 3.18
C PHE A 35 -0.26 1.53 4.06
N THR A 36 0.18 1.36 5.32
CA THR A 36 0.27 2.48 6.26
C THR A 36 1.46 3.36 5.91
N VAL A 37 1.22 4.65 5.71
CA VAL A 37 2.31 5.62 5.50
C VAL A 37 2.94 5.98 6.84
N LEU A 38 4.26 5.83 6.93
CA LEU A 38 5.02 5.96 8.17
C LEU A 38 6.17 6.96 8.04
N GLU A 39 6.34 7.75 9.08
CA GLU A 39 7.56 8.52 9.33
C GLU A 39 8.45 7.72 10.27
N LEU A 40 9.71 7.52 9.85
CA LEU A 40 10.68 6.65 10.51
C LEU A 40 11.94 7.44 10.85
N VAL A 41 12.62 7.04 11.92
CA VAL A 41 13.93 7.56 12.29
C VAL A 41 14.98 6.51 11.94
N PRO A 42 15.94 6.80 11.05
CA PRO A 42 17.00 5.86 10.71
C PRO A 42 18.00 5.71 11.85
N LYS A 43 18.78 4.63 11.84
CA LYS A 43 19.99 4.51 12.63
C LYS A 43 21.10 5.39 12.05
N ASN A 44 22.06 5.76 12.88
CA ASN A 44 23.23 6.50 12.42
C ASN A 44 23.98 5.71 11.34
N ASN A 45 24.37 6.39 10.28
CA ASN A 45 25.09 5.80 9.13
C ASN A 45 24.35 4.67 8.40
N ALA A 46 23.02 4.56 8.55
CA ALA A 46 22.25 3.59 7.80
C ALA A 46 22.24 3.94 6.31
N GLN A 47 22.63 3.02 5.47
CA GLN A 47 22.49 3.16 4.02
C GLN A 47 21.07 2.75 3.62
N ILE A 48 20.28 3.72 3.20
CA ILE A 48 18.88 3.57 2.84
C ILE A 48 18.67 4.11 1.44
N SER A 49 18.02 3.31 0.60
CA SER A 49 17.64 3.68 -0.76
C SER A 49 16.13 3.62 -0.95
N ILE A 50 15.61 4.44 -1.86
CA ILE A 50 14.20 4.37 -2.29
C ILE A 50 13.94 2.96 -2.84
N GLY A 51 12.79 2.39 -2.50
CA GLY A 51 12.40 1.03 -2.86
C GLY A 51 12.96 -0.07 -1.94
N ASP A 52 13.89 0.24 -1.02
CA ASP A 52 14.36 -0.75 -0.02
C ASP A 52 13.19 -1.30 0.80
N ARG A 53 13.15 -2.63 0.96
CA ARG A 53 12.23 -3.31 1.89
C ARG A 53 12.93 -3.54 3.23
N ILE A 54 12.49 -2.81 4.27
CA ILE A 54 13.17 -2.76 5.57
C ILE A 54 12.26 -3.26 6.69
N TYR A 55 12.83 -4.05 7.62
CA TYR A 55 12.11 -4.54 8.79
C TYR A 55 11.93 -3.43 9.83
N VAL A 56 10.69 -3.24 10.28
CA VAL A 56 10.27 -2.27 11.32
C VAL A 56 9.43 -2.91 12.42
N GLY A 57 9.31 -4.24 12.43
CA GLY A 57 8.47 -4.98 13.37
C GLY A 57 8.86 -4.79 14.84
N LYS A 58 8.18 -5.49 15.74
CA LYS A 58 8.31 -5.31 17.20
C LYS A 58 9.69 -5.66 17.76
N ASP A 59 10.40 -6.62 17.16
CA ASP A 59 11.73 -6.99 17.63
C ASP A 59 12.77 -5.95 17.19
N ALA A 60 13.10 -5.05 18.12
CA ALA A 60 14.06 -3.97 17.87
C ALA A 60 15.47 -4.49 17.52
N ARG A 61 15.84 -5.73 17.92
CA ARG A 61 17.14 -6.34 17.61
C ARG A 61 17.27 -6.70 16.13
N LYS A 62 16.14 -6.99 15.47
CA LYS A 62 16.08 -7.30 14.03
C LYS A 62 16.05 -6.06 13.14
N ARG A 63 15.88 -4.87 13.73
CA ARG A 63 15.91 -3.62 12.96
C ARG A 63 17.36 -3.25 12.68
N ASP A 64 17.80 -3.44 11.47
CA ASP A 64 19.17 -3.11 11.01
C ASP A 64 19.34 -1.63 10.66
N LYS A 65 18.38 -1.03 9.93
CA LYS A 65 18.47 0.32 9.38
C LYS A 65 17.61 1.37 10.12
N ILE A 66 16.51 0.95 10.75
CA ILE A 66 15.54 1.86 11.41
C ILE A 66 15.67 1.78 12.93
N LYS A 67 15.88 2.93 13.58
CA LYS A 67 15.93 3.07 15.02
C LYS A 67 14.54 2.97 15.65
N LYS A 68 13.58 3.72 15.12
CA LYS A 68 12.19 3.73 15.60
C LYS A 68 11.20 4.21 14.54
N ILE A 69 9.95 3.80 14.69
CA ILE A 69 8.81 4.40 14.01
C ILE A 69 8.43 5.66 14.78
N LYS A 70 8.43 6.82 14.13
CA LYS A 70 8.02 8.08 14.74
C LYS A 70 6.50 8.18 14.81
N GLY A 71 5.81 7.78 13.72
CA GLY A 71 4.36 7.79 13.68
C GLY A 71 3.80 7.46 12.31
N ARG A 72 2.47 7.40 12.25
CA ARG A 72 1.74 7.38 10.99
C ARG A 72 1.54 8.80 10.50
N ILE A 73 1.67 8.99 9.21
CA ILE A 73 1.41 10.25 8.54
C ILE A 73 0.37 10.05 7.43
N THR A 74 -0.19 11.16 6.96
CA THR A 74 -1.14 11.16 5.84
C THR A 74 -0.40 11.32 4.51
N TYR A 75 -1.10 11.02 3.41
CA TYR A 75 -0.59 11.23 2.06
C TYR A 75 -0.09 12.67 1.86
N THR A 76 -0.81 13.67 2.36
CA THR A 76 -0.48 15.10 2.21
C THR A 76 0.78 15.54 2.94
N GLU A 77 1.30 14.72 3.87
CA GLU A 77 2.53 15.00 4.63
C GLU A 77 3.79 14.42 3.95
N LEU A 78 3.62 13.69 2.85
CA LEU A 78 4.73 13.15 2.06
C LEU A 78 5.46 14.25 1.29
N THR A 79 6.74 14.01 0.99
CA THR A 79 7.53 14.84 0.08
C THR A 79 7.10 14.64 -1.37
N SER A 80 7.49 15.55 -2.27
CA SER A 80 7.24 15.40 -3.70
C SER A 80 7.90 14.13 -4.27
N THR A 81 9.10 13.78 -3.81
CA THR A 81 9.78 12.53 -4.16
C THR A 81 8.93 11.32 -3.75
N ALA A 82 8.50 11.28 -2.48
CA ALA A 82 7.69 10.19 -1.97
C ALA A 82 6.34 10.06 -2.71
N HIS A 83 5.71 11.17 -3.11
CA HIS A 83 4.52 11.15 -3.95
C HIS A 83 4.78 10.52 -5.33
N GLY A 84 5.92 10.84 -5.95
CA GLY A 84 6.32 10.28 -7.25
C GLY A 84 6.59 8.78 -7.20
N GLU A 85 7.19 8.31 -6.10
CA GLU A 85 7.56 6.91 -5.91
C GLU A 85 6.38 6.02 -5.44
N LEU A 86 5.41 6.62 -4.77
CA LEU A 86 4.31 5.88 -4.14
C LEU A 86 3.56 4.93 -5.09
N PRO A 87 3.15 5.30 -6.31
CA PRO A 87 2.44 4.39 -7.22
C PRO A 87 3.27 3.16 -7.61
N TYR A 88 4.58 3.33 -7.82
CA TYR A 88 5.50 2.23 -8.17
C TYR A 88 5.68 1.28 -7.00
N VAL A 89 5.91 1.83 -5.80
CA VAL A 89 6.05 1.03 -4.58
C VAL A 89 4.76 0.27 -4.26
N ILE A 90 3.59 0.89 -4.40
CA ILE A 90 2.30 0.19 -4.22
C ILE A 90 2.20 -0.99 -5.19
N TYR A 91 2.53 -0.78 -6.47
CA TYR A 91 2.48 -1.83 -7.47
C TYR A 91 3.41 -3.00 -7.14
N ASP A 92 4.64 -2.72 -6.72
CA ASP A 92 5.61 -3.73 -6.31
C ASP A 92 5.14 -4.52 -5.09
N VAL A 93 4.59 -3.84 -4.07
CA VAL A 93 4.00 -4.50 -2.90
C VAL A 93 2.85 -5.42 -3.30
N VAL A 94 1.99 -4.99 -4.21
CA VAL A 94 0.86 -5.80 -4.70
C VAL A 94 1.38 -7.03 -5.44
N LYS A 95 2.37 -6.87 -6.31
CA LYS A 95 3.01 -7.98 -7.04
C LYS A 95 3.67 -8.99 -6.09
N ASN A 96 4.44 -8.49 -5.12
CA ASN A 96 5.14 -9.34 -4.15
C ASN A 96 4.20 -10.08 -3.19
N ARG A 97 2.94 -9.61 -3.08
CA ARG A 97 1.90 -10.21 -2.26
C ARG A 97 0.78 -10.82 -3.09
N GLU A 98 1.08 -11.28 -4.29
CA GLU A 98 0.11 -11.83 -5.25
C GLU A 98 -0.89 -12.80 -4.59
N SER A 99 -0.41 -13.78 -3.82
CA SER A 99 -1.27 -14.77 -3.17
C SER A 99 -2.35 -14.16 -2.28
N TYR A 100 -2.02 -13.07 -1.55
CA TYR A 100 -2.98 -12.37 -0.72
C TYR A 100 -4.10 -11.73 -1.56
N PHE A 101 -3.74 -11.09 -2.68
CA PHE A 101 -4.72 -10.43 -3.54
C PHE A 101 -5.51 -11.43 -4.40
N ILE A 102 -4.93 -12.56 -4.76
CA ILE A 102 -5.67 -13.66 -5.39
C ILE A 102 -6.75 -14.19 -4.44
N GLN A 103 -6.46 -14.35 -3.15
CA GLN A 103 -7.47 -14.70 -2.15
C GLN A 103 -8.58 -13.63 -2.05
N PHE A 104 -8.24 -12.35 -2.18
CA PHE A 104 -9.24 -11.29 -2.25
C PHE A 104 -10.16 -11.48 -3.46
N PHE A 105 -9.64 -11.70 -4.69
CA PHE A 105 -10.47 -11.92 -5.87
C PHE A 105 -11.34 -13.17 -5.75
N ASN A 106 -10.82 -14.24 -5.17
CA ASN A 106 -11.56 -15.48 -4.95
C ASN A 106 -12.69 -15.34 -3.92
N ASN A 107 -12.51 -14.52 -2.88
CA ASN A 107 -13.41 -14.48 -1.72
C ASN A 107 -14.18 -13.16 -1.57
N ALA A 108 -13.95 -12.16 -2.42
CA ALA A 108 -14.63 -10.87 -2.34
C ALA A 108 -16.16 -11.06 -2.32
N PRO A 109 -16.88 -10.53 -1.30
CA PRO A 109 -18.33 -10.70 -1.18
C PRO A 109 -19.12 -9.63 -1.92
N ALA A 110 -20.42 -9.83 -2.07
CA ALA A 110 -21.36 -8.76 -2.38
C ALA A 110 -21.52 -7.82 -1.16
N ILE A 111 -21.61 -6.51 -1.40
CA ILE A 111 -21.94 -5.49 -0.39
C ILE A 111 -23.46 -5.46 -0.17
N SER A 112 -24.21 -5.64 -1.24
CA SER A 112 -25.68 -5.68 -1.25
C SER A 112 -26.15 -6.52 -2.43
N THR A 113 -27.46 -6.66 -2.60
CA THR A 113 -28.07 -7.33 -3.76
C THR A 113 -27.75 -6.67 -5.10
N ARG A 114 -27.32 -5.38 -5.09
CA ARG A 114 -27.05 -4.59 -6.31
C ARG A 114 -25.59 -4.14 -6.45
N TYR A 115 -24.76 -4.42 -5.45
CA TYR A 115 -23.40 -3.87 -5.40
C TYR A 115 -22.40 -4.88 -4.84
N HIS A 116 -21.29 -5.06 -5.55
CA HIS A 116 -20.24 -6.01 -5.19
C HIS A 116 -18.94 -5.31 -4.82
N VAL A 117 -18.15 -5.88 -3.88
CA VAL A 117 -16.85 -5.34 -3.46
C VAL A 117 -15.89 -5.15 -4.65
N LEU A 118 -15.92 -6.03 -5.64
CA LEU A 118 -15.08 -5.90 -6.84
C LEU A 118 -15.37 -4.62 -7.65
N GLU A 119 -16.58 -4.08 -7.60
CA GLU A 119 -16.93 -2.82 -8.27
C GLU A 119 -16.22 -1.59 -7.66
N LEU A 120 -15.63 -1.75 -6.47
CA LEU A 120 -14.82 -0.71 -5.84
C LEU A 120 -13.41 -0.60 -6.46
N LEU A 121 -13.00 -1.56 -7.29
CA LEU A 121 -11.71 -1.53 -7.97
C LEU A 121 -11.78 -0.60 -9.19
N PRO A 122 -11.01 0.51 -9.23
CA PRO A 122 -11.04 1.45 -10.34
C PRO A 122 -10.66 0.77 -11.67
N GLY A 123 -11.52 0.91 -12.66
CA GLY A 123 -11.33 0.29 -13.98
C GLY A 123 -11.90 -1.11 -14.15
N LEU A 124 -12.51 -1.67 -13.10
CA LEU A 124 -13.22 -2.94 -13.19
C LEU A 124 -14.71 -2.70 -13.43
N GLY A 125 -15.15 -2.82 -14.68
CA GLY A 125 -16.56 -2.64 -15.06
C GLY A 125 -17.43 -3.85 -14.70
N LYS A 126 -18.75 -3.65 -14.72
CA LYS A 126 -19.73 -4.71 -14.33
C LYS A 126 -19.57 -6.00 -15.13
N LYS A 127 -19.35 -5.92 -16.44
CA LYS A 127 -19.14 -7.11 -17.26
C LYS A 127 -17.96 -7.93 -16.77
N MET A 128 -16.78 -7.30 -16.63
CA MET A 128 -15.58 -7.98 -16.14
C MET A 128 -15.77 -8.52 -14.72
N MET A 129 -16.51 -7.81 -13.85
CA MET A 129 -16.87 -8.32 -12.55
C MET A 129 -17.65 -9.63 -12.64
N HIS A 130 -18.68 -9.69 -13.50
CA HIS A 130 -19.46 -10.93 -13.70
C HIS A 130 -18.58 -12.06 -14.25
N ASP A 131 -17.72 -11.76 -15.23
CA ASP A 131 -16.78 -12.73 -15.77
C ASP A 131 -15.86 -13.31 -14.68
N ILE A 132 -15.33 -12.45 -13.78
CA ILE A 132 -14.53 -12.88 -12.61
C ILE A 132 -15.35 -13.78 -11.68
N LEU A 133 -16.61 -13.41 -11.38
CA LEU A 133 -17.47 -14.18 -10.50
C LEU A 133 -17.81 -15.56 -11.10
N ASP A 134 -18.05 -15.63 -12.38
CA ASP A 134 -18.38 -16.87 -13.06
C ASP A 134 -17.17 -17.80 -13.18
N GLU A 135 -16.00 -17.24 -13.53
CA GLU A 135 -14.77 -18.01 -13.63
C GLU A 135 -14.30 -18.57 -12.29
N ARG A 136 -14.33 -17.75 -11.20
CA ARG A 136 -13.93 -18.25 -9.87
C ARG A 136 -14.85 -19.35 -9.32
N ARG A 137 -16.13 -19.41 -9.76
CA ARG A 137 -17.05 -20.50 -9.39
C ARG A 137 -16.69 -21.83 -10.06
N LYS A 138 -16.16 -21.76 -11.30
CA LYS A 138 -15.68 -22.97 -12.00
C LYS A 138 -14.41 -23.51 -11.31
N GLN A 139 -13.46 -22.63 -11.06
CA GLN A 139 -12.21 -22.94 -10.38
C GLN A 139 -11.63 -21.67 -9.75
N PRO A 140 -11.20 -21.68 -8.47
CA PRO A 140 -10.51 -20.54 -7.87
C PRO A 140 -9.28 -20.15 -8.68
N PHE A 141 -9.01 -18.84 -8.75
CA PHE A 141 -7.78 -18.33 -9.37
C PHE A 141 -6.55 -18.69 -8.56
N THR A 142 -5.45 -18.99 -9.24
CA THR A 142 -4.17 -19.39 -8.64
C THR A 142 -3.11 -18.30 -8.71
N SER A 143 -3.21 -17.37 -9.69
CA SER A 143 -2.28 -16.28 -9.89
C SER A 143 -2.92 -15.14 -10.68
N PHE A 144 -2.28 -13.97 -10.73
CA PHE A 144 -2.70 -12.88 -11.62
C PHE A 144 -2.62 -13.29 -13.09
N LYS A 145 -1.63 -14.12 -13.43
CA LYS A 145 -1.51 -14.66 -14.78
C LYS A 145 -2.73 -15.55 -15.12
N ASP A 146 -3.11 -16.45 -14.22
CA ASP A 146 -4.30 -17.30 -14.40
C ASP A 146 -5.57 -16.45 -14.59
N MET A 147 -5.72 -15.34 -13.87
CA MET A 147 -6.82 -14.40 -14.08
C MET A 147 -6.80 -13.79 -15.48
N VAL A 148 -5.64 -13.34 -15.95
CA VAL A 148 -5.46 -12.73 -17.29
C VAL A 148 -5.77 -13.76 -18.40
N ASP A 149 -5.34 -14.99 -18.23
CA ASP A 149 -5.56 -16.06 -19.21
C ASP A 149 -7.05 -16.49 -19.33
N ARG A 150 -7.84 -16.27 -18.27
CA ARG A 150 -9.24 -16.71 -18.17
C ARG A 150 -10.28 -15.61 -18.32
N ILE A 151 -9.90 -14.36 -18.14
CA ILE A 151 -10.83 -13.22 -18.18
C ILE A 151 -10.53 -12.33 -19.37
N ASP A 152 -11.47 -12.23 -20.29
CA ASP A 152 -11.36 -11.35 -21.44
C ASP A 152 -11.18 -9.88 -21.03
N PHE A 153 -10.27 -9.19 -21.73
CA PHE A 153 -9.94 -7.78 -21.51
C PHE A 153 -9.30 -7.43 -20.17
N LEU A 154 -9.13 -8.37 -19.24
CA LEU A 154 -8.35 -8.18 -18.02
C LEU A 154 -6.85 -8.26 -18.37
N ARG A 155 -6.16 -7.12 -18.30
CA ARG A 155 -4.74 -7.05 -18.66
C ARG A 155 -3.81 -7.15 -17.46
N ASP A 156 -4.17 -6.50 -16.36
CA ASP A 156 -3.30 -6.39 -15.19
C ASP A 156 -4.14 -6.26 -13.89
N PRO A 157 -4.42 -7.38 -13.22
CA PRO A 157 -5.13 -7.37 -11.93
C PRO A 157 -4.38 -6.60 -10.85
N SER A 158 -3.03 -6.61 -10.87
CA SER A 158 -2.21 -5.86 -9.91
C SER A 158 -2.48 -4.37 -10.00
N LYS A 159 -2.65 -3.85 -11.22
CA LYS A 159 -2.93 -2.44 -11.47
C LYS A 159 -4.30 -2.01 -10.95
N LEU A 160 -5.32 -2.89 -11.01
CA LEU A 160 -6.64 -2.61 -10.43
C LEU A 160 -6.54 -2.44 -8.92
N VAL A 161 -5.82 -3.36 -8.25
CA VAL A 161 -5.58 -3.30 -6.81
C VAL A 161 -4.76 -2.07 -6.44
N SER A 162 -3.66 -1.80 -7.16
CA SER A 162 -2.77 -0.66 -6.88
C SER A 162 -3.50 0.68 -6.97
N LYS A 163 -4.33 0.86 -8.00
CA LYS A 163 -5.16 2.07 -8.14
C LYS A 163 -6.17 2.21 -6.99
N ARG A 164 -6.71 1.11 -6.49
CA ARG A 164 -7.59 1.15 -5.32
C ARG A 164 -6.86 1.55 -4.06
N VAL A 165 -5.67 1.00 -3.82
CA VAL A 165 -4.80 1.39 -2.69
C VAL A 165 -4.46 2.87 -2.77
N GLU A 166 -4.04 3.36 -3.93
CA GLU A 166 -3.70 4.76 -4.15
C GLU A 166 -4.90 5.67 -3.85
N LEU A 167 -6.09 5.33 -4.37
CA LEU A 167 -7.32 6.06 -4.09
C LEU A 167 -7.64 6.11 -2.59
N GLU A 168 -7.47 5.01 -1.88
CA GLU A 168 -7.70 4.95 -0.43
C GLU A 168 -6.69 5.76 0.38
N LEU A 169 -5.46 5.94 -0.12
CA LEU A 169 -4.44 6.77 0.54
C LEU A 169 -4.64 8.26 0.27
N THR A 170 -5.04 8.61 -0.96
CA THR A 170 -5.18 10.00 -1.40
C THR A 170 -6.50 10.64 -0.97
N ASP A 171 -7.57 9.86 -0.86
CA ASP A 171 -8.88 10.34 -0.44
C ASP A 171 -9.22 9.87 0.99
N PRO A 172 -9.14 10.76 2.00
CA PRO A 172 -9.43 10.42 3.39
C PRO A 172 -10.90 10.05 3.63
N ASP A 173 -11.82 10.52 2.77
CA ASP A 173 -13.27 10.36 2.94
C ASP A 173 -13.81 9.09 2.28
N GLN A 174 -12.93 8.18 1.82
CA GLN A 174 -13.35 6.91 1.25
C GLN A 174 -14.24 6.12 2.22
N LYS A 175 -15.51 5.93 1.82
CA LYS A 175 -16.50 5.19 2.59
C LYS A 175 -16.09 3.72 2.82
N TYR A 176 -15.50 3.09 1.79
CA TYR A 176 -15.03 1.72 1.84
C TYR A 176 -13.51 1.70 1.70
N ARG A 177 -12.83 1.06 2.67
CA ARG A 177 -11.40 0.80 2.64
C ARG A 177 -11.18 -0.70 2.59
N LEU A 178 -10.62 -1.17 1.48
CA LEU A 178 -10.40 -2.60 1.24
C LEU A 178 -9.04 -3.06 1.74
N PHE A 179 -8.02 -2.19 1.59
CA PHE A 179 -6.64 -2.58 1.74
C PHE A 179 -5.87 -1.70 2.74
N THR A 180 -6.30 -0.47 2.95
CA THR A 180 -5.59 0.49 3.77
C THR A 180 -6.25 0.72 5.13
N ARG A 181 -5.46 1.12 6.11
CA ARG A 181 -6.01 1.62 7.37
C ARG A 181 -6.64 3.01 7.19
N PRO A 182 -7.71 3.32 7.94
CA PRO A 182 -8.21 4.69 8.01
C PRO A 182 -7.10 5.66 8.44
N PRO A 183 -7.08 6.89 7.89
CA PRO A 183 -6.18 7.93 8.37
C PRO A 183 -6.39 8.19 9.87
N MET A 184 -5.34 8.64 10.57
CA MET A 184 -5.51 9.07 11.96
C MET A 184 -6.31 10.36 11.99
N THR A 185 -7.36 10.39 12.80
CA THR A 185 -8.05 11.64 13.11
C THR A 185 -7.17 12.55 13.96
N LYS A 186 -7.36 13.89 13.85
CA LYS A 186 -6.58 14.88 14.63
C LYS A 186 -6.58 14.63 16.13
N ASN A 187 -7.61 13.95 16.65
CA ASN A 187 -7.74 13.61 18.08
C ASN A 187 -6.95 12.35 18.52
N GLN A 188 -6.26 11.68 17.61
CA GLN A 188 -5.48 10.46 17.88
C GLN A 188 -3.95 10.69 17.76
N ARG A 189 -3.53 11.96 17.60
CA ARG A 189 -2.12 12.36 17.52
C ARG A 189 -1.57 12.77 18.88
#